data_0b32973dedcfa7e1ac0408a1f65e76fb
#
_entry.id   0b32973dedcfa7e1ac0408a1f65e76fb
#
_cell.length_a   1.000
_cell.length_b   1.000
_cell.length_c   1.000
_cell.angle_alpha   90.00
_cell.angle_beta   90.00
_cell.angle_gamma   90.00
#
_symmetry.space_group_name_H-M   'P 1'
#
loop_
_entity.id
_entity.type
_entity.pdbx_description
1 polymer ?
#
loop_
_entity_poly.entity_id
_entity_poly.type
_entity_poly.pdbx_seq_one_letter_code
_entity_poly.pdbx_strand_id
1 'polypeptide(L)'
;GQNDAEIRSQTGQLIPATEIRCPQPLLERYQFLMRTDRWLPCQSYIADIDPFVMQQWYESLTVERLENKTAAIAENLRLTQNNWEESFYYTVAQSFGFKTNAQPFLMLAQSLPLNVIAHHKNSLTQVEALLFGQAGLLPAEPADAYTQLLAREYNHLKIKYRLEPIPSHVWKFARMRPGNLPTVRIAQLASLISKSSALLSKMIECQSVNDVKHLFATSVSDYWLTHYVFEKPSARKDKNLGDASLNLLVINAFMPFMFHYGKSIGKTE
;
A
#
# COMPACT_ATOMS: atom_id res chain seq x y z
N GLY A 1 49.62 -9.46 20.97
CA GLY A 1 49.81 -10.79 20.43
C GLY A 1 48.67 -11.12 19.51
N GLN A 2 48.90 -11.20 18.23
CA GLN A 2 47.95 -11.73 17.25
C GLN A 2 47.73 -13.22 17.57
N ASN A 3 46.55 -13.58 18.01
CA ASN A 3 46.12 -14.98 18.04
C ASN A 3 45.52 -15.28 16.65
N ASP A 4 46.36 -15.73 15.73
CA ASP A 4 45.90 -16.41 14.51
C ASP A 4 45.42 -17.82 14.92
N ALA A 5 44.27 -17.90 15.57
CA ALA A 5 43.66 -19.17 15.88
C ALA A 5 43.04 -19.72 14.58
N GLU A 6 43.69 -20.71 13.99
CA GLU A 6 43.12 -21.47 12.87
C GLU A 6 41.85 -22.18 13.35
N ILE A 7 40.69 -21.73 12.79
CA ILE A 7 39.42 -22.38 13.06
C ILE A 7 39.27 -23.57 12.10
N ARG A 8 39.13 -24.77 12.65
CA ARG A 8 38.95 -26.01 11.87
C ARG A 8 37.56 -26.61 12.10
N SER A 9 37.01 -27.19 11.07
CA SER A 9 35.76 -27.95 11.15
C SER A 9 35.97 -29.27 11.93
N GLN A 10 34.92 -29.94 12.32
CA GLN A 10 34.97 -31.28 12.94
C GLN A 10 35.69 -32.33 12.06
N THR A 11 35.77 -32.09 10.76
CA THR A 11 36.48 -32.92 9.77
C THR A 11 37.94 -32.51 9.55
N GLY A 12 38.45 -31.54 10.31
CA GLY A 12 39.81 -31.03 10.22
C GLY A 12 40.09 -30.01 9.12
N GLN A 13 39.10 -29.65 8.31
CA GLN A 13 39.23 -28.62 7.27
C GLN A 13 39.36 -27.21 7.88
N LEU A 14 40.31 -26.41 7.34
CA LEU A 14 40.49 -25.02 7.72
C LEU A 14 39.26 -24.20 7.28
N ILE A 15 38.63 -23.49 8.21
CA ILE A 15 37.53 -22.57 7.94
C ILE A 15 38.10 -21.17 7.74
N PRO A 16 37.91 -20.52 6.59
CA PRO A 16 38.31 -19.14 6.41
C PRO A 16 37.64 -18.25 7.48
N ALA A 17 38.45 -17.54 8.25
CA ALA A 17 38.01 -16.70 9.34
C ALA A 17 38.66 -15.31 9.22
N THR A 18 37.92 -14.27 9.55
CA THR A 18 38.42 -12.89 9.63
C THR A 18 38.25 -12.40 11.06
N GLU A 19 39.31 -11.88 11.66
CA GLU A 19 39.24 -11.26 12.98
C GLU A 19 38.46 -9.93 12.90
N ILE A 20 37.39 -9.83 13.65
CA ILE A 20 36.66 -8.57 13.82
C ILE A 20 37.09 -7.98 15.17
N ARG A 21 37.75 -6.83 15.12
CA ARG A 21 38.09 -6.07 16.33
C ARG A 21 36.91 -5.22 16.75
N CYS A 22 36.28 -5.59 17.84
CA CYS A 22 35.21 -4.80 18.44
C CYS A 22 35.81 -3.80 19.46
N PRO A 23 35.55 -2.49 19.34
CA PRO A 23 36.04 -1.53 20.34
C PRO A 23 35.49 -1.86 21.74
N GLN A 24 36.40 -1.82 22.76
CA GLN A 24 36.03 -2.15 24.14
C GLN A 24 34.80 -1.39 24.66
N PRO A 25 34.62 -0.08 24.40
CA PRO A 25 33.41 0.64 24.83
C PRO A 25 32.10 0.09 24.22
N LEU A 26 32.18 -0.49 23.02
CA LEU A 26 31.03 -1.12 22.38
C LEU A 26 30.67 -2.45 23.07
N LEU A 27 31.67 -3.25 23.44
CA LEU A 27 31.45 -4.49 24.20
C LEU A 27 30.85 -4.20 25.58
N GLU A 28 31.33 -3.19 26.28
CA GLU A 28 30.80 -2.78 27.58
C GLU A 28 29.35 -2.34 27.49
N ARG A 29 29.00 -1.52 26.49
CA ARG A 29 27.60 -1.12 26.21
C ARG A 29 26.73 -2.32 25.88
N TYR A 30 27.21 -3.23 25.05
CA TYR A 30 26.49 -4.46 24.74
C TYR A 30 26.23 -5.31 25.99
N GLN A 31 27.27 -5.51 26.83
CA GLN A 31 27.13 -6.26 28.09
C GLN A 31 26.14 -5.58 29.05
N PHE A 32 26.16 -4.25 29.13
CA PHE A 32 25.16 -3.49 29.90
C PHE A 32 23.75 -3.74 29.39
N LEU A 33 23.53 -3.68 28.07
CA LEU A 33 22.23 -3.94 27.45
C LEU A 33 21.74 -5.38 27.72
N MET A 34 22.63 -6.36 27.65
CA MET A 34 22.30 -7.77 27.89
C MET A 34 22.00 -8.08 29.36
N ARG A 35 22.51 -7.30 30.29
CA ARG A 35 22.28 -7.48 31.76
C ARG A 35 21.10 -6.67 32.30
N THR A 36 20.49 -5.81 31.49
CA THR A 36 19.41 -4.97 31.97
C THR A 36 18.09 -5.72 31.99
N ASP A 37 17.37 -5.72 33.11
CA ASP A 37 16.03 -6.29 33.25
C ASP A 37 14.91 -5.29 32.84
N ARG A 38 15.28 -4.10 32.38
CA ARG A 38 14.33 -3.07 31.97
C ARG A 38 13.78 -3.37 30.58
N TRP A 39 12.48 -3.11 30.40
CA TRP A 39 11.81 -3.20 29.09
C TRP A 39 12.52 -2.38 27.98
N LEU A 40 12.95 -1.17 28.33
CA LEU A 40 13.77 -0.31 27.48
C LEU A 40 15.02 0.10 28.26
N PRO A 41 16.22 -0.38 27.90
CA PRO A 41 17.46 -0.05 28.59
C PRO A 41 17.76 1.45 28.67
N CYS A 42 17.33 2.21 27.64
CA CYS A 42 17.52 3.68 27.55
C CYS A 42 16.41 4.50 28.22
N GLN A 43 15.42 3.89 28.85
CA GLN A 43 14.25 4.57 29.40
C GLN A 43 14.62 5.73 30.36
N SER A 44 15.64 5.57 31.16
CA SER A 44 16.09 6.60 32.12
C SER A 44 16.75 7.81 31.45
N TYR A 45 17.25 7.68 30.26
CA TYR A 45 17.92 8.77 29.53
C TYR A 45 16.99 9.59 28.65
N ILE A 46 15.79 9.08 28.34
CA ILE A 46 14.84 9.76 27.45
C ILE A 46 14.31 11.05 28.10
N ALA A 47 14.11 11.04 29.43
CA ALA A 47 13.62 12.20 30.16
C ALA A 47 14.63 13.36 30.18
N ASP A 48 15.92 13.09 30.03
CA ASP A 48 17.00 14.05 30.06
C ASP A 48 17.34 14.67 28.70
N ILE A 49 16.68 14.18 27.62
CA ILE A 49 16.92 14.68 26.27
C ILE A 49 16.15 15.99 26.08
N ASP A 50 16.87 17.02 25.60
CA ASP A 50 16.25 18.30 25.25
C ASP A 50 15.10 18.08 24.26
N PRO A 51 13.88 18.59 24.54
CA PRO A 51 12.72 18.49 23.65
C PRO A 51 12.99 18.98 22.22
N PHE A 52 13.84 19.99 22.05
CA PHE A 52 14.22 20.50 20.73
C PHE A 52 15.02 19.46 19.93
N VAL A 53 15.97 18.76 20.57
CA VAL A 53 16.74 17.69 19.95
C VAL A 53 15.83 16.53 19.54
N MET A 54 14.88 16.18 20.41
CA MET A 54 13.87 15.15 20.11
C MET A 54 13.02 15.52 18.90
N GLN A 55 12.57 16.78 18.83
CA GLN A 55 11.77 17.25 17.71
C GLN A 55 12.57 17.23 16.40
N GLN A 56 13.79 17.74 16.38
CA GLN A 56 14.66 17.70 15.20
C GLN A 56 14.90 16.25 14.72
N TRP A 57 15.07 15.34 15.65
CA TRP A 57 15.25 13.93 15.31
C TRP A 57 13.99 13.32 14.68
N TYR A 58 12.80 13.60 15.23
CA TYR A 58 11.55 13.15 14.61
C TYR A 58 11.33 13.75 13.22
N GLU A 59 11.66 15.01 13.02
CA GLU A 59 11.58 15.68 11.72
C GLU A 59 12.52 15.00 10.71
N SER A 60 13.79 14.77 11.09
CA SER A 60 14.75 14.04 10.26
C SER A 60 14.27 12.64 9.87
N LEU A 61 13.77 11.86 10.84
CA LEU A 61 13.22 10.53 10.58
C LEU A 61 11.98 10.58 9.66
N THR A 62 11.18 11.63 9.79
CA THR A 62 10.00 11.82 8.94
C THR A 62 10.40 12.09 7.50
N VAL A 63 11.38 12.99 7.28
CA VAL A 63 11.91 13.29 5.95
C VAL A 63 12.56 12.05 5.34
N GLU A 64 13.44 11.35 6.07
CA GLU A 64 14.07 10.11 5.63
C GLU A 64 13.04 9.06 5.21
N ARG A 65 11.97 8.90 6.01
CA ARG A 65 10.88 7.98 5.69
C ARG A 65 10.13 8.38 4.41
N LEU A 66 9.87 9.67 4.22
CA LEU A 66 9.24 10.18 3.01
C LEU A 66 10.15 9.95 1.80
N GLU A 67 11.42 10.25 1.89
CA GLU A 67 12.41 10.02 0.83
C GLU A 67 12.51 8.54 0.44
N ASN A 68 12.58 7.64 1.40
CA ASN A 68 12.58 6.19 1.14
C ASN A 68 11.33 5.72 0.38
N LYS A 69 10.18 6.37 0.59
CA LYS A 69 8.93 6.06 -0.11
C LYS A 69 8.83 6.69 -1.50
N THR A 70 9.55 7.77 -1.76
CA THR A 70 9.53 8.42 -3.07
C THR A 70 10.16 7.56 -4.17
N ALA A 71 11.04 6.64 -3.83
CA ALA A 71 11.66 5.72 -4.80
C ALA A 71 10.61 4.90 -5.58
N ALA A 72 9.59 4.38 -4.88
CA ALA A 72 8.50 3.65 -5.53
C ALA A 72 7.63 4.57 -6.43
N ILE A 73 7.43 5.81 -6.01
CA ILE A 73 6.68 6.81 -6.80
C ILE A 73 7.46 7.21 -8.04
N ALA A 74 8.77 7.43 -7.91
CA ALA A 74 9.65 7.72 -9.04
C ALA A 74 9.66 6.58 -10.07
N GLU A 75 9.65 5.32 -9.61
CA GLU A 75 9.54 4.17 -10.50
C GLU A 75 8.17 4.13 -11.20
N ASN A 76 7.08 4.39 -10.49
CA ASN A 76 5.75 4.50 -11.11
C ASN A 76 5.72 5.63 -12.17
N LEU A 77 6.33 6.77 -11.90
CA LEU A 77 6.45 7.87 -12.87
C LEU A 77 7.25 7.46 -14.10
N ARG A 78 8.36 6.75 -13.91
CA ARG A 78 9.16 6.23 -15.02
C ARG A 78 8.34 5.26 -15.89
N LEU A 79 7.59 4.35 -15.29
CA LEU A 79 6.74 3.39 -15.99
C LEU A 79 5.58 4.06 -16.74
N THR A 80 5.06 5.15 -16.20
CA THR A 80 3.95 5.93 -16.81
C THR A 80 4.44 7.08 -17.68
N GLN A 81 5.72 7.13 -18.06
CA GLN A 81 6.31 8.17 -18.90
C GLN A 81 6.04 9.58 -18.33
N ASN A 82 6.22 9.76 -17.03
CA ASN A 82 5.95 10.98 -16.27
C ASN A 82 4.48 11.44 -16.25
N ASN A 83 3.55 10.52 -16.45
CA ASN A 83 2.13 10.79 -16.23
C ASN A 83 1.81 10.75 -14.74
N TRP A 84 1.68 11.94 -14.13
CA TRP A 84 1.41 12.09 -12.69
C TRP A 84 0.06 11.51 -12.27
N GLU A 85 -0.98 11.64 -13.09
CA GLU A 85 -2.31 11.11 -12.78
C GLU A 85 -2.30 9.57 -12.75
N GLU A 86 -1.64 8.93 -13.71
CA GLU A 86 -1.53 7.49 -13.79
C GLU A 86 -0.61 6.93 -12.69
N SER A 87 0.51 7.61 -12.41
CA SER A 87 1.37 7.27 -11.28
C SER A 87 0.64 7.39 -9.94
N PHE A 88 -0.22 8.40 -9.79
CA PHE A 88 -1.05 8.56 -8.61
C PHE A 88 -2.08 7.43 -8.49
N TYR A 89 -2.73 7.07 -9.59
CA TYR A 89 -3.63 5.92 -9.63
C TYR A 89 -2.95 4.63 -9.19
N TYR A 90 -1.73 4.35 -9.69
CA TYR A 90 -0.95 3.19 -9.26
C TYR A 90 -0.65 3.21 -7.76
N THR A 91 -0.24 4.37 -7.25
CA THR A 91 0.08 4.55 -5.83
C THR A 91 -1.14 4.35 -4.94
N VAL A 92 -2.29 4.91 -5.33
CA VAL A 92 -3.56 4.75 -4.62
C VAL A 92 -4.00 3.29 -4.64
N ALA A 93 -4.06 2.68 -5.82
CA ALA A 93 -4.47 1.29 -5.96
C ALA A 93 -3.59 0.36 -5.10
N GLN A 94 -2.27 0.46 -5.21
CA GLN A 94 -1.32 -0.30 -4.39
C GLN A 94 -1.61 -0.18 -2.89
N SER A 95 -1.95 1.03 -2.46
CA SER A 95 -2.21 1.33 -1.04
C SER A 95 -3.51 0.72 -0.52
N PHE A 96 -4.52 0.50 -1.39
CA PHE A 96 -5.72 -0.25 -1.04
C PHE A 96 -5.45 -1.72 -0.71
N GLY A 97 -4.36 -2.28 -1.25
CA GLY A 97 -3.89 -3.63 -0.90
C GLY A 97 -3.24 -3.73 0.48
N PHE A 98 -2.93 -2.61 1.13
CA PHE A 98 -2.15 -2.53 2.36
C PHE A 98 -0.86 -3.37 2.28
N LYS A 99 -0.44 -4.00 3.40
CA LYS A 99 0.79 -4.81 3.41
C LYS A 99 0.63 -6.12 2.63
N THR A 100 -0.55 -6.73 2.67
CA THR A 100 -0.73 -8.13 2.22
C THR A 100 -0.97 -8.25 0.72
N ASN A 101 -1.76 -7.36 0.15
CA ASN A 101 -2.15 -7.37 -1.26
C ASN A 101 -1.67 -6.13 -2.03
N ALA A 102 -0.68 -5.38 -1.52
CA ALA A 102 -0.14 -4.20 -2.20
C ALA A 102 0.33 -4.53 -3.63
N GLN A 103 1.10 -5.61 -3.78
CA GLN A 103 1.59 -6.01 -5.09
C GLN A 103 0.48 -6.45 -6.06
N PRO A 104 -0.49 -7.31 -5.68
CA PRO A 104 -1.65 -7.61 -6.53
C PRO A 104 -2.45 -6.38 -6.96
N PHE A 105 -2.65 -5.40 -6.08
CA PHE A 105 -3.31 -4.15 -6.42
C PHE A 105 -2.50 -3.28 -7.39
N LEU A 106 -1.19 -3.26 -7.26
CA LEU A 106 -0.32 -2.59 -8.24
C LEU A 106 -0.41 -3.27 -9.60
N MET A 107 -0.32 -4.62 -9.64
CA MET A 107 -0.48 -5.39 -10.88
C MET A 107 -1.85 -5.12 -11.53
N LEU A 108 -2.92 -5.07 -10.73
CA LEU A 108 -4.25 -4.71 -11.21
C LEU A 108 -4.27 -3.34 -11.87
N ALA A 109 -3.69 -2.33 -11.21
CA ALA A 109 -3.64 -0.97 -11.75
C ALA A 109 -2.81 -0.89 -13.05
N GLN A 110 -1.67 -1.56 -13.09
CA GLN A 110 -0.81 -1.62 -14.28
C GLN A 110 -1.45 -2.35 -15.45
N SER A 111 -2.29 -3.35 -15.18
CA SER A 111 -3.01 -4.11 -16.22
C SER A 111 -4.27 -3.41 -16.73
N LEU A 112 -4.72 -2.34 -16.07
CA LEU A 112 -5.93 -1.60 -16.40
C LEU A 112 -5.63 -0.11 -16.52
N PRO A 113 -5.32 0.39 -17.73
CA PRO A 113 -4.95 1.79 -17.96
C PRO A 113 -6.03 2.78 -17.47
N LEU A 114 -5.59 3.88 -16.86
CA LEU A 114 -6.48 4.87 -16.27
C LEU A 114 -7.47 5.48 -17.29
N ASN A 115 -7.05 5.65 -18.55
CA ASN A 115 -7.91 6.15 -19.62
C ASN A 115 -9.10 5.20 -19.89
N VAL A 116 -8.91 3.88 -19.81
CA VAL A 116 -10.01 2.91 -19.96
C VAL A 116 -11.04 3.09 -18.85
N ILE A 117 -10.57 3.20 -17.60
CA ILE A 117 -11.46 3.43 -16.45
C ILE A 117 -12.18 4.77 -16.58
N ALA A 118 -11.47 5.83 -17.00
CA ALA A 118 -12.02 7.18 -17.13
C ALA A 118 -13.21 7.25 -18.11
N HIS A 119 -13.21 6.44 -19.17
CA HIS A 119 -14.35 6.34 -20.08
C HIS A 119 -15.61 5.73 -19.44
N HIS A 120 -15.46 4.95 -18.37
CA HIS A 120 -16.54 4.20 -17.73
C HIS A 120 -16.87 4.68 -16.32
N LYS A 121 -16.18 5.70 -15.80
CA LYS A 121 -16.29 6.18 -14.41
C LYS A 121 -17.72 6.57 -13.98
N ASN A 122 -18.56 7.00 -14.91
CA ASN A 122 -19.94 7.41 -14.63
C ASN A 122 -20.89 6.23 -14.31
N SER A 123 -20.43 5.01 -14.51
CA SER A 123 -21.14 3.77 -14.17
C SER A 123 -20.34 2.95 -13.18
N LEU A 124 -20.73 2.98 -11.89
CA LEU A 124 -20.08 2.18 -10.87
C LEU A 124 -20.03 0.70 -11.26
N THR A 125 -21.10 0.17 -11.86
CA THR A 125 -21.16 -1.22 -12.32
C THR A 125 -20.08 -1.53 -13.36
N GLN A 126 -19.83 -0.63 -14.31
CA GLN A 126 -18.77 -0.84 -15.31
C GLN A 126 -17.38 -0.74 -14.70
N VAL A 127 -17.18 0.17 -13.74
CA VAL A 127 -15.90 0.26 -13.01
C VAL A 127 -15.67 -0.99 -12.16
N GLU A 128 -16.70 -1.49 -11.47
CA GLU A 128 -16.64 -2.76 -10.73
C GLU A 128 -16.36 -3.93 -11.68
N ALA A 129 -17.04 -4.01 -12.82
CA ALA A 129 -16.81 -5.05 -13.82
C ALA A 129 -15.37 -5.04 -14.34
N LEU A 130 -14.82 -3.86 -14.67
CA LEU A 130 -13.43 -3.70 -15.10
C LEU A 130 -12.45 -4.15 -14.02
N LEU A 131 -12.61 -3.67 -12.79
CA LEU A 131 -11.67 -3.98 -11.71
C LEU A 131 -11.74 -5.43 -11.28
N PHE A 132 -12.94 -5.99 -11.07
CA PHE A 132 -13.09 -7.40 -10.66
C PHE A 132 -12.72 -8.37 -11.77
N GLY A 133 -13.09 -8.05 -13.01
CA GLY A 133 -12.74 -8.85 -14.16
C GLY A 133 -11.24 -8.86 -14.41
N GLN A 134 -10.61 -7.68 -14.37
CA GLN A 134 -9.17 -7.54 -14.58
C GLN A 134 -8.37 -8.14 -13.41
N ALA A 135 -8.93 -8.14 -12.19
CA ALA A 135 -8.37 -8.86 -11.04
C ALA A 135 -8.45 -10.38 -11.16
N GLY A 136 -9.17 -10.92 -12.14
CA GLY A 136 -9.40 -12.37 -12.29
C GLY A 136 -10.25 -12.96 -11.16
N LEU A 137 -11.08 -12.14 -10.49
CA LEU A 137 -11.84 -12.55 -9.32
C LEU A 137 -13.34 -12.80 -9.59
N LEU A 138 -13.81 -12.54 -10.83
CA LEU A 138 -15.18 -12.89 -11.20
C LEU A 138 -15.35 -14.41 -11.21
N PRO A 139 -16.48 -14.96 -10.71
CA PRO A 139 -16.76 -16.38 -10.77
C PRO A 139 -16.76 -16.88 -12.23
N ALA A 140 -16.23 -18.08 -12.46
CA ALA A 140 -16.24 -18.72 -13.78
C ALA A 140 -17.67 -19.03 -14.25
N GLU A 141 -18.54 -19.43 -13.33
CA GLU A 141 -19.96 -19.69 -13.51
C GLU A 141 -20.76 -18.76 -12.59
N PRO A 142 -21.09 -17.54 -13.05
CA PRO A 142 -21.80 -16.57 -12.23
C PRO A 142 -23.22 -17.04 -11.87
N ALA A 143 -23.54 -17.16 -10.58
CA ALA A 143 -24.80 -17.71 -10.11
C ALA A 143 -25.86 -16.65 -9.78
N ASP A 144 -25.45 -15.49 -9.27
CA ASP A 144 -26.38 -14.42 -8.94
C ASP A 144 -26.46 -13.32 -10.04
N ALA A 145 -27.52 -12.52 -9.98
CA ALA A 145 -27.78 -11.47 -10.97
C ALA A 145 -26.65 -10.43 -11.06
N TYR A 146 -26.00 -10.12 -9.93
CA TYR A 146 -24.93 -9.13 -9.89
C TYR A 146 -23.64 -9.69 -10.53
N THR A 147 -23.23 -10.90 -10.20
CA THR A 147 -22.06 -11.53 -10.81
C THR A 147 -22.25 -11.77 -12.30
N GLN A 148 -23.47 -12.17 -12.72
CA GLN A 148 -23.82 -12.29 -14.15
C GLN A 148 -23.73 -10.94 -14.88
N LEU A 149 -24.19 -9.87 -14.25
CA LEU A 149 -24.10 -8.51 -14.81
C LEU A 149 -22.63 -8.09 -14.98
N LEU A 150 -21.81 -8.24 -13.93
CA LEU A 150 -20.38 -7.89 -13.98
C LEU A 150 -19.63 -8.72 -15.04
N ALA A 151 -19.89 -10.02 -15.13
CA ALA A 151 -19.26 -10.90 -16.09
C ALA A 151 -19.60 -10.50 -17.54
N ARG A 152 -20.86 -10.18 -17.81
CA ARG A 152 -21.31 -9.71 -19.13
C ARG A 152 -20.65 -8.39 -19.52
N GLU A 153 -20.68 -7.39 -18.61
CA GLU A 153 -20.05 -6.09 -18.83
C GLU A 153 -18.54 -6.24 -19.05
N TYR A 154 -17.86 -7.01 -18.21
CA TYR A 154 -16.44 -7.22 -18.35
C TYR A 154 -16.08 -7.93 -19.66
N ASN A 155 -16.79 -8.96 -20.07
CA ASN A 155 -16.52 -9.68 -21.32
C ASN A 155 -16.62 -8.74 -22.54
N HIS A 156 -17.61 -7.84 -22.56
CA HIS A 156 -17.72 -6.81 -23.58
C HIS A 156 -16.51 -5.84 -23.56
N LEU A 157 -16.18 -5.31 -22.38
CA LEU A 157 -15.10 -4.34 -22.21
C LEU A 157 -13.71 -4.97 -22.44
N LYS A 158 -13.53 -6.22 -22.02
CA LYS A 158 -12.32 -7.00 -22.27
C LYS A 158 -11.99 -7.10 -23.76
N ILE A 159 -12.98 -7.43 -24.58
CA ILE A 159 -12.82 -7.52 -26.04
C ILE A 159 -12.53 -6.13 -26.62
N LYS A 160 -13.33 -5.14 -26.24
CA LYS A 160 -13.21 -3.77 -26.75
C LYS A 160 -11.83 -3.16 -26.52
N TYR A 161 -11.24 -3.38 -25.34
CA TYR A 161 -9.96 -2.79 -24.95
C TYR A 161 -8.79 -3.78 -24.98
N ARG A 162 -9.01 -5.03 -25.42
CA ARG A 162 -8.01 -6.11 -25.48
C ARG A 162 -7.32 -6.32 -24.14
N LEU A 163 -8.14 -6.37 -23.06
CA LEU A 163 -7.64 -6.52 -21.70
C LEU A 163 -7.29 -7.98 -21.40
N GLU A 164 -6.22 -8.18 -20.61
CA GLU A 164 -5.82 -9.48 -20.10
C GLU A 164 -5.84 -9.46 -18.57
N PRO A 165 -6.66 -10.30 -17.91
CA PRO A 165 -6.76 -10.29 -16.46
C PRO A 165 -5.48 -10.80 -15.80
N ILE A 166 -5.15 -10.27 -14.64
CA ILE A 166 -4.08 -10.82 -13.80
C ILE A 166 -4.50 -12.18 -13.22
N PRO A 167 -3.53 -13.07 -12.93
CA PRO A 167 -3.85 -14.38 -12.35
C PRO A 167 -4.54 -14.27 -10.99
N SER A 168 -5.64 -15.00 -10.78
CA SER A 168 -6.39 -14.95 -9.50
C SER A 168 -5.61 -15.44 -8.29
N HIS A 169 -4.63 -16.32 -8.48
CA HIS A 169 -3.81 -16.89 -7.41
C HIS A 169 -2.86 -15.89 -6.73
N VAL A 170 -2.64 -14.70 -7.31
CA VAL A 170 -1.80 -13.67 -6.66
C VAL A 170 -2.47 -13.05 -5.45
N TRP A 171 -3.81 -13.15 -5.35
CA TRP A 171 -4.58 -12.58 -4.27
C TRP A 171 -4.53 -13.43 -3.00
N LYS A 172 -4.27 -12.79 -1.87
CA LYS A 172 -4.24 -13.43 -0.55
C LYS A 172 -5.54 -13.14 0.20
N PHE A 173 -6.29 -14.18 0.54
CA PHE A 173 -7.53 -14.11 1.30
C PHE A 173 -7.39 -14.68 2.71
N ALA A 174 -6.44 -15.60 2.93
CA ALA A 174 -6.27 -16.28 4.19
C ALA A 174 -5.78 -15.34 5.31
N ARG A 175 -6.27 -15.57 6.54
CA ARG A 175 -5.88 -14.85 7.77
C ARG A 175 -6.15 -13.34 7.73
N MET A 176 -7.15 -12.91 6.96
CA MET A 176 -7.56 -11.50 6.86
C MET A 176 -8.88 -11.26 7.60
N ARG A 177 -9.01 -10.08 8.21
CA ARG A 177 -10.32 -9.62 8.70
C ARG A 177 -11.24 -9.40 7.49
N PRO A 178 -12.56 -9.74 7.58
CA PRO A 178 -13.47 -9.67 6.44
C PRO A 178 -13.46 -8.31 5.69
N GLY A 179 -13.43 -7.20 6.42
CA GLY A 179 -13.35 -5.85 5.80
C GLY A 179 -12.05 -5.54 5.06
N ASN A 180 -11.02 -6.38 5.18
CA ASN A 180 -9.74 -6.24 4.49
C ASN A 180 -9.58 -7.20 3.31
N LEU A 181 -10.59 -8.00 3.01
CA LEU A 181 -10.55 -8.92 1.87
C LEU A 181 -10.36 -8.15 0.56
N PRO A 182 -9.61 -8.68 -0.41
CA PRO A 182 -9.36 -8.03 -1.70
C PRO A 182 -10.65 -7.59 -2.39
N THR A 183 -11.69 -8.40 -2.34
CA THR A 183 -13.00 -8.10 -2.91
C THR A 183 -13.62 -6.82 -2.34
N VAL A 184 -13.63 -6.67 -1.02
CA VAL A 184 -14.14 -5.45 -0.36
C VAL A 184 -13.28 -4.24 -0.73
N ARG A 185 -11.96 -4.41 -0.77
CA ARG A 185 -11.03 -3.32 -1.12
C ARG A 185 -11.13 -2.91 -2.59
N ILE A 186 -11.36 -3.85 -3.50
CA ILE A 186 -11.64 -3.54 -4.91
C ILE A 186 -12.96 -2.77 -5.05
N ALA A 187 -14.02 -3.18 -4.35
CA ALA A 187 -15.29 -2.45 -4.36
C ALA A 187 -15.15 -1.01 -3.83
N GLN A 188 -14.35 -0.81 -2.77
CA GLN A 188 -14.05 0.52 -2.24
C GLN A 188 -13.23 1.35 -3.26
N LEU A 189 -12.25 0.77 -3.92
CA LEU A 189 -11.46 1.43 -4.97
C LEU A 189 -12.36 1.79 -6.17
N ALA A 190 -13.26 0.90 -6.59
CA ALA A 190 -14.23 1.17 -7.64
C ALA A 190 -15.11 2.38 -7.32
N SER A 191 -15.62 2.43 -6.10
CA SER A 191 -16.41 3.56 -5.62
C SER A 191 -15.63 4.87 -5.61
N LEU A 192 -14.37 4.85 -5.17
CA LEU A 192 -13.50 6.02 -5.18
C LEU A 192 -13.31 6.56 -6.60
N ILE A 193 -12.95 5.69 -7.53
CA ILE A 193 -12.72 6.05 -8.93
C ILE A 193 -13.99 6.58 -9.59
N SER A 194 -15.14 5.95 -9.33
CA SER A 194 -16.43 6.38 -9.90
C SER A 194 -16.86 7.75 -9.39
N LYS A 195 -16.59 8.08 -8.11
CA LYS A 195 -16.97 9.37 -7.50
C LYS A 195 -16.05 10.52 -7.88
N SER A 196 -14.81 10.25 -8.21
CA SER A 196 -13.79 11.30 -8.38
C SER A 196 -13.24 11.35 -9.80
N SER A 197 -13.59 12.41 -10.53
CA SER A 197 -12.80 12.84 -11.69
C SER A 197 -11.61 13.67 -11.22
N ALA A 198 -10.45 13.49 -11.87
CA ALA A 198 -9.24 14.25 -11.56
C ALA A 198 -8.84 14.14 -10.06
N LEU A 199 -8.69 12.90 -9.59
CA LEU A 199 -8.42 12.62 -8.18
C LEU A 199 -7.13 13.28 -7.68
N LEU A 200 -6.09 13.35 -8.53
CA LEU A 200 -4.84 14.02 -8.22
C LEU A 200 -5.05 15.53 -8.05
N SER A 201 -5.77 16.19 -8.97
CA SER A 201 -6.02 17.63 -8.88
C SER A 201 -6.76 17.99 -7.60
N LYS A 202 -7.81 17.23 -7.26
CA LYS A 202 -8.55 17.42 -6.00
C LYS A 202 -7.68 17.18 -4.77
N MET A 203 -6.75 16.24 -4.85
CA MET A 203 -5.80 15.98 -3.77
C MET A 203 -4.83 17.15 -3.58
N ILE A 204 -4.33 17.75 -4.66
CA ILE A 204 -3.46 18.93 -4.62
C ILE A 204 -4.18 20.14 -3.99
N GLU A 205 -5.49 20.23 -4.16
CA GLU A 205 -6.33 21.29 -3.59
C GLU A 205 -6.61 21.10 -2.09
N CYS A 206 -6.41 19.90 -1.53
CA CYS A 206 -6.63 19.63 -0.11
C CYS A 206 -5.66 20.45 0.75
N GLN A 207 -6.21 21.13 1.76
CA GLN A 207 -5.43 21.96 2.69
C GLN A 207 -5.25 21.29 4.06
N SER A 208 -5.98 20.22 4.33
CA SER A 208 -5.91 19.50 5.59
C SER A 208 -5.99 17.99 5.41
N VAL A 209 -5.52 17.25 6.42
CA VAL A 209 -5.69 15.78 6.48
C VAL A 209 -7.18 15.40 6.45
N ASN A 210 -8.05 16.23 7.01
CA ASN A 210 -9.50 15.97 6.98
C ASN A 210 -10.07 16.09 5.57
N ASP A 211 -9.63 17.05 4.76
CA ASP A 211 -10.04 17.17 3.36
C ASP A 211 -9.67 15.91 2.58
N VAL A 212 -8.44 15.42 2.79
CA VAL A 212 -7.98 14.15 2.18
C VAL A 212 -8.85 12.99 2.64
N LYS A 213 -9.18 12.88 3.93
CA LYS A 213 -10.06 11.84 4.44
C LYS A 213 -11.46 11.90 3.81
N HIS A 214 -12.01 13.09 3.65
CA HIS A 214 -13.30 13.29 2.98
C HIS A 214 -13.27 12.92 1.49
N LEU A 215 -12.19 13.28 0.80
CA LEU A 215 -11.98 12.89 -0.60
C LEU A 215 -11.95 11.37 -0.80
N PHE A 216 -11.36 10.64 0.16
CA PHE A 216 -11.24 9.18 0.13
C PHE A 216 -12.35 8.44 0.89
N ALA A 217 -13.32 9.14 1.43
CA ALA A 217 -14.51 8.51 2.01
C ALA A 217 -15.32 7.80 0.92
N THR A 218 -15.33 6.48 0.96
CA THR A 218 -15.99 5.63 -0.03
C THR A 218 -17.15 4.87 0.59
N SER A 219 -18.20 4.67 -0.18
CA SER A 219 -19.28 3.71 0.11
C SER A 219 -19.29 2.67 -1.01
N VAL A 220 -19.38 1.40 -0.66
CA VAL A 220 -19.49 0.33 -1.66
C VAL A 220 -20.89 0.26 -2.27
N SER A 221 -21.08 -0.44 -3.40
CA SER A 221 -22.39 -0.74 -3.96
C SER A 221 -23.21 -1.64 -3.02
N ASP A 222 -24.55 -1.67 -3.21
CA ASP A 222 -25.48 -2.38 -2.32
C ASP A 222 -25.15 -3.86 -2.18
N TYR A 223 -24.67 -4.51 -3.24
CA TYR A 223 -24.25 -5.90 -3.19
C TYR A 223 -23.19 -6.13 -2.08
N TRP A 224 -22.19 -5.27 -2.03
CA TRP A 224 -21.09 -5.39 -1.06
C TRP A 224 -21.50 -5.05 0.37
N LEU A 225 -22.67 -4.44 0.60
CA LEU A 225 -23.18 -4.27 1.97
C LEU A 225 -23.52 -5.61 2.62
N THR A 226 -23.90 -6.60 1.80
CA THR A 226 -24.29 -7.95 2.26
C THR A 226 -23.33 -9.06 1.85
N HIS A 227 -22.20 -8.74 1.19
CA HIS A 227 -21.22 -9.72 0.73
C HIS A 227 -19.80 -9.29 1.09
N TYR A 228 -18.97 -10.23 1.49
CA TYR A 228 -17.51 -10.06 1.62
C TYR A 228 -16.74 -10.73 0.49
N VAL A 229 -17.31 -11.75 -0.10
CA VAL A 229 -16.87 -12.46 -1.30
C VAL A 229 -18.07 -12.70 -2.19
N PHE A 230 -17.85 -12.94 -3.46
CA PHE A 230 -18.93 -13.21 -4.39
C PHE A 230 -19.79 -14.40 -3.94
N GLU A 231 -21.10 -14.30 -4.14
CA GLU A 231 -22.09 -15.37 -3.98
C GLU A 231 -22.17 -15.97 -2.56
N LYS A 232 -21.58 -15.31 -1.55
CA LYS A 232 -21.65 -15.71 -0.15
C LYS A 232 -22.26 -14.58 0.68
N PRO A 233 -23.59 -14.56 0.85
CA PRO A 233 -24.27 -13.54 1.60
C PRO A 233 -23.86 -13.54 3.08
N SER A 234 -23.87 -12.38 3.67
CA SER A 234 -23.59 -12.10 5.09
C SER A 234 -24.58 -11.09 5.63
N ALA A 235 -24.58 -10.88 6.94
CA ALA A 235 -25.36 -9.81 7.53
C ALA A 235 -24.98 -8.45 6.91
N ARG A 236 -26.00 -7.58 6.69
CA ARG A 236 -25.78 -6.23 6.15
C ARG A 236 -24.89 -5.42 7.07
N LYS A 237 -23.83 -4.85 6.51
CA LYS A 237 -22.88 -4.01 7.23
C LYS A 237 -22.27 -2.98 6.28
N ASP A 238 -22.12 -1.77 6.76
CA ASP A 238 -21.37 -0.73 6.04
C ASP A 238 -19.90 -1.14 5.91
N LYS A 239 -19.37 -0.99 4.70
CA LYS A 239 -18.01 -1.35 4.38
C LYS A 239 -17.24 -0.13 3.83
N ASN A 240 -17.34 0.98 4.58
CA ASN A 240 -16.56 2.17 4.31
C ASN A 240 -15.10 1.98 4.75
N LEU A 241 -14.22 2.82 4.22
CA LEU A 241 -12.86 2.94 4.76
C LEU A 241 -12.93 3.57 6.16
N GLY A 242 -12.64 2.77 7.19
CA GLY A 242 -12.56 3.30 8.56
C GLY A 242 -11.34 4.21 8.76
N ASP A 243 -11.38 5.07 9.78
CA ASP A 243 -10.34 6.06 10.09
C ASP A 243 -8.92 5.48 10.13
N ALA A 244 -8.73 4.30 10.71
CA ALA A 244 -7.41 3.65 10.73
C ALA A 244 -6.91 3.33 9.32
N SER A 245 -7.79 2.90 8.41
CA SER A 245 -7.44 2.65 7.01
C SER A 245 -7.14 3.94 6.27
N LEU A 246 -7.95 4.99 6.48
CA LEU A 246 -7.72 6.31 5.89
C LEU A 246 -6.39 6.91 6.36
N ASN A 247 -6.07 6.83 7.66
CA ASN A 247 -4.79 7.27 8.18
C ASN A 247 -3.61 6.54 7.53
N LEU A 248 -3.74 5.22 7.33
CA LEU A 248 -2.70 4.44 6.64
C LEU A 248 -2.53 4.85 5.18
N LEU A 249 -3.62 5.16 4.47
CA LEU A 249 -3.55 5.69 3.10
C LEU A 249 -2.86 7.06 3.09
N VAL A 250 -3.22 7.96 4.00
CA VAL A 250 -2.58 9.28 4.14
C VAL A 250 -1.07 9.13 4.34
N ILE A 251 -0.64 8.35 5.33
CA ILE A 251 0.77 8.23 5.71
C ILE A 251 1.59 7.45 4.65
N ASN A 252 0.98 6.47 3.98
CA ASN A 252 1.73 5.56 3.12
C ASN A 252 1.64 5.88 1.62
N ALA A 253 0.63 6.63 1.19
CA ALA A 253 0.44 7.01 -0.20
C ALA A 253 0.47 8.52 -0.40
N PHE A 254 -0.42 9.25 0.29
CA PHE A 254 -0.66 10.64 -0.06
C PHE A 254 0.48 11.56 0.35
N MET A 255 0.93 11.48 1.60
CA MET A 255 2.06 12.31 2.06
C MET A 255 3.34 12.07 1.25
N PRO A 256 3.79 10.82 1.00
CA PRO A 256 4.95 10.58 0.15
C PRO A 256 4.76 11.07 -1.29
N PHE A 257 3.55 10.89 -1.85
CA PHE A 257 3.26 11.35 -3.21
C PHE A 257 3.31 12.87 -3.31
N MET A 258 2.66 13.59 -2.39
CA MET A 258 2.68 15.05 -2.34
C MET A 258 4.07 15.61 -2.08
N PHE A 259 4.84 14.95 -1.21
CA PHE A 259 6.24 15.31 -0.98
C PHE A 259 7.08 15.18 -2.27
N HIS A 260 6.93 14.08 -3.00
CA HIS A 260 7.64 13.88 -4.27
C HIS A 260 7.18 14.88 -5.33
N TYR A 261 5.87 15.12 -5.44
CA TYR A 261 5.30 16.10 -6.35
C TYR A 261 5.80 17.53 -6.04
N GLY A 262 5.77 17.94 -4.77
CA GLY A 262 6.29 19.24 -4.33
C GLY A 262 7.75 19.44 -4.70
N LYS A 263 8.60 18.45 -4.44
CA LYS A 263 10.02 18.46 -4.87
C LYS A 263 10.15 18.64 -6.39
N SER A 264 9.31 17.98 -7.18
CA SER A 264 9.38 18.04 -8.65
C SER A 264 9.04 19.42 -9.23
N ILE A 265 8.18 20.17 -8.54
CA ILE A 265 7.77 21.54 -8.96
C ILE A 265 8.53 22.65 -8.22
N GLY A 266 9.60 22.30 -7.47
CA GLY A 266 10.44 23.24 -6.75
C GLY A 266 9.82 23.85 -5.49
N LYS A 267 8.74 23.25 -4.95
CA LYS A 267 8.15 23.62 -3.66
C LYS A 267 8.75 22.71 -2.59
N THR A 268 9.71 23.21 -1.83
CA THR A 268 10.44 22.49 -0.78
C THR A 268 9.98 22.87 0.64
N GLU A 269 8.91 23.65 0.78
CA GLU A 269 8.34 24.05 2.07
C GLU A 269 7.15 23.17 2.46
#